data_56a6af9c942fdeedada77362c9c28089
#
_entry.id   56a6af9c942fdeedada77362c9c28089
#
_cell.length_a   1.000
_cell.length_b   1.000
_cell.length_c   1.000
_cell.angle_alpha   90.00
_cell.angle_beta   90.00
_cell.angle_gamma   90.00
#
_symmetry.space_group_name_H-M   'P 1'
#
loop_
_entity.id
_entity.type
_entity.pdbx_description
1 polymer ?
#
loop_
_entity_poly.entity_id
_entity_poly.type
_entity_poly.pdbx_seq_one_letter_code
_entity_poly.pdbx_strand_id
1 'polypeptide(L)'
;MDHEQAFELLPGYIDEELSLSEALEFERHLASCELCTRAYEQQRQVSARLRQADMRMDAPPELVKRIRAALPVRRSVWQRLGDRFSGPVAFGGARGGSGGIRAFGWAPLGAMVVSLMALTWSAGLYFSMPSGDTRLTEELVDSHVRSLQFNHLYDVISTDRHTVKPWFDGKIDFAPPVVDLAQQGYPLVGGRLDYLNGRSVAVMVYRYKLHPINLYVWPGNDAGVTPHVYERQGYHLAHWSAAGMNYWAVTDAGEAELDGFITSLRAHSAS
;
A
#
# COMPACT_ATOMS: atom_id res chain seq x y z
N MET A 1 15.33 -5.56 -30.26
CA MET A 1 14.81 -4.25 -30.77
C MET A 1 15.54 -3.92 -32.07
N ASP A 2 14.83 -3.57 -33.13
CA ASP A 2 15.42 -3.05 -34.36
C ASP A 2 15.63 -1.52 -34.31
N HIS A 3 16.19 -0.96 -35.40
CA HIS A 3 16.57 0.43 -35.44
C HIS A 3 15.35 1.39 -35.50
N GLU A 4 14.29 0.99 -36.18
CA GLU A 4 13.06 1.77 -36.34
C GLU A 4 12.30 1.85 -35.01
N GLN A 5 12.17 0.72 -34.34
CA GLN A 5 11.59 0.65 -32.99
C GLN A 5 12.37 1.51 -31.96
N ALA A 6 13.70 1.50 -32.05
CA ALA A 6 14.53 2.32 -31.18
C ALA A 6 14.30 3.83 -31.41
N PHE A 7 14.10 4.26 -32.65
CA PHE A 7 13.78 5.65 -32.97
C PHE A 7 12.40 6.08 -32.45
N GLU A 8 11.41 5.20 -32.50
CA GLU A 8 10.06 5.46 -31.94
C GLU A 8 10.09 5.61 -30.41
N LEU A 9 10.92 4.82 -29.73
CA LEU A 9 11.03 4.87 -28.28
C LEU A 9 11.91 6.02 -27.73
N LEU A 10 12.75 6.60 -28.58
CA LEU A 10 13.71 7.64 -28.18
C LEU A 10 13.09 8.85 -27.44
N PRO A 11 11.97 9.45 -27.90
CA PRO A 11 11.35 10.54 -27.14
C PRO A 11 10.86 10.10 -25.76
N GLY A 12 10.16 8.97 -25.68
CA GLY A 12 9.65 8.41 -24.42
C GLY A 12 10.77 8.08 -23.43
N TYR A 13 11.93 7.61 -23.91
CA TYR A 13 13.09 7.38 -23.06
C TYR A 13 13.67 8.66 -22.46
N ILE A 14 13.70 9.74 -23.23
CA ILE A 14 14.22 11.06 -22.77
C ILE A 14 13.27 11.70 -21.75
N ASP A 15 11.97 11.48 -21.94
CA ASP A 15 10.93 12.01 -21.06
C ASP A 15 10.61 11.11 -19.85
N GLU A 16 11.35 9.98 -19.71
CA GLU A 16 11.19 8.99 -18.62
C GLU A 16 9.79 8.34 -18.61
N GLU A 17 9.15 8.21 -19.78
CA GLU A 17 7.80 7.66 -19.94
C GLU A 17 7.78 6.18 -20.34
N LEU A 18 8.95 5.57 -20.61
CA LEU A 18 9.04 4.16 -20.97
C LEU A 18 8.88 3.24 -19.77
N SER A 19 8.32 2.05 -20.01
CA SER A 19 8.38 0.98 -19.02
C SER A 19 9.83 0.51 -18.82
N LEU A 20 10.12 -0.08 -17.65
CA LEU A 20 11.47 -0.56 -17.34
C LEU A 20 11.99 -1.56 -18.37
N SER A 21 11.13 -2.43 -18.91
CA SER A 21 11.51 -3.41 -19.94
C SER A 21 11.91 -2.74 -21.26
N GLU A 22 11.16 -1.75 -21.71
CA GLU A 22 11.46 -0.99 -22.93
C GLU A 22 12.73 -0.15 -22.75
N ALA A 23 12.89 0.49 -21.58
CA ALA A 23 14.10 1.24 -21.26
C ALA A 23 15.35 0.36 -21.30
N LEU A 24 15.33 -0.82 -20.69
CA LEU A 24 16.45 -1.78 -20.72
C LEU A 24 16.74 -2.32 -22.12
N GLU A 25 15.71 -2.57 -22.93
CA GLU A 25 15.91 -2.98 -24.33
C GLU A 25 16.51 -1.85 -25.16
N PHE A 26 16.04 -0.63 -24.94
CA PHE A 26 16.57 0.58 -25.59
C PHE A 26 18.03 0.82 -25.22
N GLU A 27 18.40 0.76 -23.92
CA GLU A 27 19.78 0.89 -23.44
C GLU A 27 20.70 -0.18 -24.07
N ARG A 28 20.22 -1.42 -24.17
CA ARG A 28 20.99 -2.50 -24.81
C ARG A 28 21.21 -2.22 -26.29
N HIS A 29 20.22 -1.65 -26.99
CA HIS A 29 20.33 -1.25 -28.37
C HIS A 29 21.32 -0.07 -28.52
N LEU A 30 21.25 0.94 -27.68
CA LEU A 30 22.21 2.06 -27.68
C LEU A 30 23.65 1.59 -27.54
N ALA A 31 23.92 0.59 -26.67
CA ALA A 31 25.26 0.03 -26.50
C ALA A 31 25.84 -0.61 -27.77
N SER A 32 24.99 -1.00 -28.74
CA SER A 32 25.38 -1.69 -29.98
C SER A 32 25.17 -0.86 -31.26
N CYS A 33 24.45 0.28 -31.19
CA CYS A 33 24.08 1.08 -32.37
C CYS A 33 24.56 2.52 -32.27
N GLU A 34 25.62 2.86 -33.00
CA GLU A 34 26.20 4.21 -33.01
C GLU A 34 25.25 5.30 -33.55
N LEU A 35 24.38 4.96 -34.49
CA LEU A 35 23.39 5.91 -35.03
C LEU A 35 22.35 6.30 -33.99
N CYS A 36 21.80 5.34 -33.24
CA CYS A 36 20.84 5.62 -32.19
C CYS A 36 21.50 6.36 -31.02
N THR A 37 22.74 6.05 -30.69
CA THR A 37 23.51 6.76 -29.67
C THR A 37 23.70 8.23 -30.03
N ARG A 38 24.05 8.53 -31.28
CA ARG A 38 24.15 9.93 -31.76
C ARG A 38 22.81 10.66 -31.74
N ALA A 39 21.75 10.00 -32.17
CA ALA A 39 20.39 10.58 -32.13
C ALA A 39 19.96 10.89 -30.69
N TYR A 40 20.21 9.97 -29.76
CA TYR A 40 19.95 10.16 -28.33
C TYR A 40 20.73 11.36 -27.77
N GLU A 41 22.03 11.48 -28.05
CA GLU A 41 22.85 12.60 -27.59
C GLU A 41 22.37 13.93 -28.16
N GLN A 42 22.00 13.99 -29.44
CA GLN A 42 21.43 15.20 -30.06
C GLN A 42 20.12 15.61 -29.38
N GLN A 43 19.20 14.69 -29.20
CA GLN A 43 17.91 14.97 -28.57
C GLN A 43 18.08 15.41 -27.11
N ARG A 44 18.97 14.76 -26.37
CA ARG A 44 19.33 15.15 -25.00
C ARG A 44 19.92 16.56 -24.92
N GLN A 45 20.77 16.93 -25.87
CA GLN A 45 21.31 18.30 -25.94
C GLN A 45 20.22 19.34 -26.21
N VAL A 46 19.27 19.04 -27.10
CA VAL A 46 18.13 19.92 -27.36
C VAL A 46 17.28 20.09 -26.09
N SER A 47 16.94 19.00 -25.42
CA SER A 47 16.19 19.04 -24.17
C SER A 47 16.92 19.84 -23.08
N ALA A 48 18.24 19.68 -22.95
CA ALA A 48 19.04 20.43 -22.01
C ALA A 48 19.07 21.96 -22.33
N ARG A 49 19.17 22.32 -23.61
CA ARG A 49 19.12 23.73 -24.05
C ARG A 49 17.74 24.34 -23.80
N LEU A 50 16.66 23.60 -24.03
CA LEU A 50 15.30 24.06 -23.74
C LEU A 50 15.07 24.29 -22.25
N ARG A 51 15.62 23.42 -21.40
CA ARG A 51 15.55 23.58 -19.94
C ARG A 51 16.37 24.79 -19.44
N GLN A 52 17.46 25.12 -20.11
CA GLN A 52 18.31 26.28 -19.80
C GLN A 52 17.76 27.60 -20.38
N ALA A 53 16.99 27.54 -21.47
CA ALA A 53 16.29 28.69 -21.98
C ALA A 53 15.20 29.10 -20.97
N ASP A 54 15.25 30.34 -20.50
CA ASP A 54 14.27 30.87 -19.55
C ASP A 54 12.91 31.09 -20.23
N MET A 55 12.28 29.99 -20.63
CA MET A 55 10.95 29.94 -21.26
C MET A 55 9.83 29.80 -20.22
N ARG A 56 10.15 29.87 -18.95
CA ARG A 56 9.14 29.81 -17.89
C ARG A 56 8.42 31.16 -17.85
N MET A 57 7.13 31.11 -18.14
CA MET A 57 6.26 32.26 -17.92
C MET A 57 5.70 32.16 -16.49
N ASP A 58 5.80 33.27 -15.76
CA ASP A 58 5.17 33.37 -14.47
C ASP A 58 3.64 33.27 -14.61
N ALA A 59 3.03 32.41 -13.84
CA ALA A 59 1.58 32.29 -13.86
C ALA A 59 0.93 33.58 -13.32
N PRO A 60 -0.08 34.12 -14.01
CA PRO A 60 -0.80 35.28 -13.51
C PRO A 60 -1.28 35.04 -12.06
N PRO A 61 -1.12 36.03 -11.15
CA PRO A 61 -1.45 35.87 -9.74
C PRO A 61 -2.92 35.46 -9.52
N GLU A 62 -3.81 35.88 -10.41
CA GLU A 62 -5.22 35.50 -10.36
C GLU A 62 -5.45 34.02 -10.68
N LEU A 63 -4.65 33.42 -11.57
CA LEU A 63 -4.70 31.98 -11.85
C LEU A 63 -4.26 31.17 -10.62
N VAL A 64 -3.19 31.59 -9.96
CA VAL A 64 -2.69 30.95 -8.73
C VAL A 64 -3.75 31.00 -7.62
N LYS A 65 -4.43 32.13 -7.46
CA LYS A 65 -5.53 32.29 -6.50
C LYS A 65 -6.71 31.36 -6.83
N ARG A 66 -7.11 31.31 -8.11
CA ARG A 66 -8.19 30.44 -8.56
C ARG A 66 -7.90 28.96 -8.35
N ILE A 67 -6.70 28.50 -8.67
CA ILE A 67 -6.27 27.13 -8.46
C ILE A 67 -6.28 26.81 -6.96
N ARG A 68 -5.69 27.68 -6.12
CA ARG A 68 -5.70 27.46 -4.66
C ARG A 68 -7.11 27.45 -4.07
N ALA A 69 -8.03 28.26 -4.59
CA ALA A 69 -9.42 28.26 -4.15
C ALA A 69 -10.21 27.01 -4.60
N ALA A 70 -9.84 26.45 -5.76
CA ALA A 70 -10.48 25.25 -6.32
C ALA A 70 -9.93 23.94 -5.70
N LEU A 71 -8.73 23.97 -5.12
CA LEU A 71 -8.18 22.80 -4.45
C LEU A 71 -8.97 22.51 -3.17
N PRO A 72 -9.44 21.25 -2.97
CA PRO A 72 -10.11 20.89 -1.74
C PRO A 72 -9.13 21.02 -0.57
N VAL A 73 -9.31 22.08 0.23
CA VAL A 73 -8.57 22.22 1.47
C VAL A 73 -8.98 21.08 2.39
N ARG A 74 -8.10 20.14 2.65
CA ARG A 74 -8.27 19.14 3.71
C ARG A 74 -8.29 19.89 5.04
N ARG A 75 -9.43 20.47 5.38
CA ARG A 75 -9.62 21.01 6.73
C ARG A 75 -9.50 19.86 7.69
N SER A 76 -8.56 19.94 8.62
CA SER A 76 -8.44 19.00 9.73
C SER A 76 -9.81 18.89 10.41
N VAL A 77 -10.20 17.68 10.76
CA VAL A 77 -11.45 17.42 11.51
C VAL A 77 -11.52 18.29 12.76
N TRP A 78 -10.36 18.57 13.36
CA TRP A 78 -10.21 19.45 14.53
C TRP A 78 -10.56 20.91 14.26
N GLN A 79 -10.30 21.44 13.06
CA GLN A 79 -10.72 22.79 12.68
C GLN A 79 -12.23 22.88 12.47
N ARG A 80 -12.86 21.82 11.93
CA ARG A 80 -14.34 21.78 11.80
C ARG A 80 -15.03 21.66 13.14
N LEU A 81 -14.42 21.01 14.13
CA LEU A 81 -14.93 20.95 15.49
C LEU A 81 -14.74 22.31 16.20
N GLY A 82 -13.59 22.96 16.05
CA GLY A 82 -13.28 24.27 16.63
C GLY A 82 -14.30 25.33 16.22
N ASP A 83 -14.63 25.40 14.93
CA ASP A 83 -15.60 26.37 14.38
C ASP A 83 -17.05 26.15 14.91
N ARG A 84 -17.41 24.91 15.29
CA ARG A 84 -18.72 24.61 15.89
C ARG A 84 -18.82 24.95 17.37
N PHE A 85 -17.69 24.99 18.06
CA PHE A 85 -17.62 25.33 19.50
C PHE A 85 -17.20 26.79 19.76
N SER A 86 -16.84 27.55 18.72
CA SER A 86 -16.47 28.97 18.81
C SER A 86 -17.66 29.92 18.68
N GLY A 87 -18.88 29.47 18.99
CA GLY A 87 -19.99 30.38 19.24
C GLY A 87 -19.66 31.24 20.42
N PRO A 88 -20.01 32.56 20.41
CA PRO A 88 -19.75 33.44 21.54
C PRO A 88 -20.52 32.92 22.76
N VAL A 89 -19.82 32.23 23.65
CA VAL A 89 -20.33 32.02 25.02
C VAL A 89 -20.26 33.41 25.64
N ALA A 90 -21.36 34.13 25.56
CA ALA A 90 -21.51 35.37 26.28
C ALA A 90 -21.47 35.04 27.79
N PHE A 91 -20.30 35.09 28.38
CA PHE A 91 -20.15 35.24 29.79
C PHE A 91 -20.65 36.63 30.16
N GLY A 92 -21.96 36.75 30.35
CA GLY A 92 -22.56 37.91 30.93
C GLY A 92 -21.99 38.13 32.32
N GLY A 93 -21.09 39.09 32.43
CA GLY A 93 -20.65 39.62 33.72
C GLY A 93 -21.82 40.23 34.40
N ALA A 94 -22.45 39.54 35.32
CA ALA A 94 -23.43 40.06 36.26
C ALA A 94 -22.69 40.79 37.34
N ARG A 95 -22.69 42.14 37.25
CA ARG A 95 -22.49 43.03 38.39
C ARG A 95 -23.65 42.93 39.35
N GLY A 96 -23.33 42.66 40.59
CA GLY A 96 -23.99 42.91 41.85
C GLY A 96 -25.52 43.18 41.84
N GLY A 97 -26.27 42.27 42.46
CA GLY A 97 -27.62 42.46 42.94
C GLY A 97 -27.92 41.38 43.97
N SER A 98 -27.95 41.80 45.26
CA SER A 98 -28.41 40.99 46.36
C SER A 98 -29.87 40.63 46.20
N GLY A 99 -30.19 39.37 46.11
CA GLY A 99 -31.57 38.89 46.07
C GLY A 99 -31.56 37.39 45.86
N GLY A 100 -31.75 36.65 46.93
CA GLY A 100 -31.79 35.21 46.93
C GLY A 100 -32.85 34.66 45.99
N ILE A 101 -32.66 33.48 45.60
CA ILE A 101 -33.61 32.38 45.45
C ILE A 101 -33.00 31.35 44.46
N ARG A 102 -32.53 30.26 45.02
CA ARG A 102 -32.69 28.88 44.54
C ARG A 102 -32.94 28.68 43.07
N ALA A 103 -31.94 28.85 42.22
CA ALA A 103 -31.88 28.12 40.94
C ALA A 103 -31.02 26.85 41.14
N PHE A 104 -31.43 26.08 42.13
CA PHE A 104 -30.88 24.75 42.37
C PHE A 104 -31.76 23.77 41.56
N GLY A 105 -31.24 23.19 40.51
CA GLY A 105 -31.88 21.97 40.11
C GLY A 105 -31.57 21.41 38.72
N TRP A 106 -31.28 22.19 37.70
CA TRP A 106 -31.28 21.62 36.34
C TRP A 106 -29.92 21.70 35.60
N ALA A 107 -29.04 22.58 36.02
CA ALA A 107 -27.71 22.72 35.42
C ALA A 107 -26.83 21.43 35.53
N PRO A 108 -26.79 20.74 36.70
CA PRO A 108 -26.00 19.52 36.82
C PRO A 108 -26.59 18.35 36.02
N LEU A 109 -27.93 18.29 35.85
CA LEU A 109 -28.60 17.28 35.05
C LEU A 109 -28.28 17.43 33.55
N GLY A 110 -28.27 18.68 33.06
CA GLY A 110 -27.88 18.97 31.67
C GLY A 110 -26.41 18.58 31.37
N ALA A 111 -25.51 18.91 32.30
CA ALA A 111 -24.09 18.52 32.17
C ALA A 111 -23.92 17.00 32.20
N MET A 112 -24.67 16.29 33.02
CA MET A 112 -24.62 14.85 33.12
C MET A 112 -25.13 14.15 31.85
N VAL A 113 -26.21 14.67 31.24
CA VAL A 113 -26.74 14.17 29.98
C VAL A 113 -25.74 14.39 28.82
N VAL A 114 -25.10 15.57 28.75
CA VAL A 114 -24.07 15.86 27.75
C VAL A 114 -22.87 14.95 27.90
N SER A 115 -22.44 14.73 29.17
CA SER A 115 -21.32 13.82 29.48
C SER A 115 -21.65 12.36 29.10
N LEU A 116 -22.85 11.88 29.38
CA LEU A 116 -23.31 10.56 29.00
C LEU A 116 -23.41 10.42 27.47
N MET A 117 -23.92 11.43 26.77
CA MET A 117 -23.92 11.43 25.29
C MET A 117 -22.51 11.44 24.71
N ALA A 118 -21.59 12.20 25.29
CA ALA A 118 -20.19 12.21 24.85
C ALA A 118 -19.50 10.86 25.09
N LEU A 119 -19.78 10.22 26.23
CA LEU A 119 -19.25 8.87 26.54
C LEU A 119 -19.82 7.80 25.62
N THR A 120 -21.13 7.80 25.35
CA THR A 120 -21.74 6.85 24.43
C THR A 120 -21.27 7.06 23.00
N TRP A 121 -21.10 8.32 22.58
CA TRP A 121 -20.53 8.65 21.26
C TRP A 121 -19.07 8.20 21.16
N SER A 122 -18.25 8.47 22.19
CA SER A 122 -16.86 8.04 22.27
C SER A 122 -16.72 6.51 22.26
N ALA A 123 -17.56 5.82 23.04
CA ALA A 123 -17.62 4.36 23.03
C ALA A 123 -18.03 3.83 21.65
N GLY A 124 -19.07 4.42 21.03
CA GLY A 124 -19.48 4.07 19.68
C GLY A 124 -18.37 4.22 18.65
N LEU A 125 -17.59 5.31 18.69
CA LEU A 125 -16.42 5.52 17.84
C LEU A 125 -15.31 4.52 18.15
N TYR A 126 -15.07 4.19 19.40
CA TYR A 126 -14.06 3.20 19.80
C TYR A 126 -14.40 1.80 19.30
N PHE A 127 -15.66 1.37 19.42
CA PHE A 127 -16.12 0.07 18.92
C PHE A 127 -16.29 0.03 17.39
N SER A 128 -16.42 1.16 16.70
CA SER A 128 -16.44 1.25 15.24
C SER A 128 -15.06 1.35 14.59
N MET A 129 -14.00 1.51 15.38
CA MET A 129 -12.65 1.45 14.84
C MET A 129 -12.36 0.03 14.34
N PRO A 130 -11.93 -0.12 13.06
CA PRO A 130 -11.55 -1.43 12.54
C PRO A 130 -10.46 -2.04 13.43
N SER A 131 -10.62 -3.28 13.81
CA SER A 131 -9.60 -4.03 14.55
C SER A 131 -8.29 -4.03 13.76
N GLY A 132 -7.15 -4.22 14.45
CA GLY A 132 -5.85 -4.31 13.79
C GLY A 132 -5.83 -5.37 12.69
N ASP A 133 -6.54 -6.50 12.90
CA ASP A 133 -6.67 -7.57 11.92
C ASP A 133 -7.46 -7.14 10.68
N THR A 134 -8.50 -6.32 10.85
CA THR A 134 -9.27 -5.79 9.72
C THR A 134 -8.43 -4.89 8.82
N ARG A 135 -7.59 -4.03 9.41
CA ARG A 135 -6.68 -3.15 8.66
C ARG A 135 -5.60 -3.94 7.93
N LEU A 136 -5.00 -4.92 8.61
CA LEU A 136 -3.98 -5.78 8.00
C LEU A 136 -4.55 -6.56 6.80
N THR A 137 -5.75 -7.10 6.92
CA THR A 137 -6.39 -7.82 5.81
C THR A 137 -6.74 -6.94 4.63
N GLU A 138 -7.17 -5.68 4.86
CA GLU A 138 -7.34 -4.69 3.79
C GLU A 138 -6.01 -4.39 3.09
N GLU A 139 -4.96 -4.14 3.86
CA GLU A 139 -3.63 -3.85 3.34
C GLU A 139 -3.06 -5.03 2.52
N LEU A 140 -3.30 -6.28 2.95
CA LEU A 140 -2.92 -7.49 2.22
C LEU A 140 -3.65 -7.63 0.89
N VAL A 141 -4.98 -7.41 0.86
CA VAL A 141 -5.76 -7.41 -0.39
C VAL A 141 -5.28 -6.30 -1.31
N ASP A 142 -5.10 -5.09 -0.80
CA ASP A 142 -4.61 -3.95 -1.58
C ASP A 142 -3.21 -4.22 -2.16
N SER A 143 -2.31 -4.84 -1.38
CA SER A 143 -1.00 -5.27 -1.85
C SER A 143 -1.11 -6.33 -2.95
N HIS A 144 -1.99 -7.34 -2.76
CA HIS A 144 -2.22 -8.36 -3.77
C HIS A 144 -2.76 -7.75 -5.06
N VAL A 145 -3.77 -6.89 -5.00
CA VAL A 145 -4.34 -6.19 -6.16
C VAL A 145 -3.30 -5.33 -6.88
N ARG A 146 -2.49 -4.57 -6.13
CA ARG A 146 -1.38 -3.80 -6.72
C ARG A 146 -0.39 -4.70 -7.44
N SER A 147 -0.09 -5.87 -6.89
CA SER A 147 0.85 -6.81 -7.50
C SER A 147 0.36 -7.41 -8.82
N LEU A 148 -0.95 -7.45 -9.05
CA LEU A 148 -1.53 -7.91 -10.31
C LEU A 148 -1.39 -6.90 -11.46
N GLN A 149 -1.03 -5.64 -11.13
CA GLN A 149 -0.75 -4.64 -12.15
C GLN A 149 0.53 -4.99 -12.93
N PHE A 150 0.65 -4.44 -14.12
CA PHE A 150 1.76 -4.75 -15.01
C PHE A 150 3.12 -4.51 -14.33
N ASN A 151 4.00 -5.51 -14.36
CA ASN A 151 5.36 -5.52 -13.80
C ASN A 151 5.50 -5.37 -12.26
N HIS A 152 4.44 -5.61 -11.47
CA HIS A 152 4.53 -5.51 -10.01
C HIS A 152 4.37 -6.85 -9.27
N LEU A 153 4.25 -7.96 -9.99
CA LEU A 153 3.98 -9.25 -9.37
C LEU A 153 5.18 -9.79 -8.59
N TYR A 154 6.39 -9.55 -9.09
CA TYR A 154 7.65 -10.05 -8.49
C TYR A 154 8.83 -9.13 -8.82
N ASP A 155 9.77 -9.00 -7.86
CA ASP A 155 11.06 -8.31 -8.04
C ASP A 155 12.15 -9.27 -8.52
N VAL A 156 12.02 -10.57 -8.19
CA VAL A 156 12.85 -11.64 -8.72
C VAL A 156 11.98 -12.70 -9.37
N ILE A 157 12.26 -12.97 -10.66
CA ILE A 157 11.57 -14.00 -11.44
C ILE A 157 12.42 -15.26 -11.38
N SER A 158 11.91 -16.29 -10.72
CA SER A 158 12.54 -17.62 -10.73
C SER A 158 11.57 -18.67 -10.22
N THR A 159 11.60 -19.83 -10.84
CA THR A 159 10.94 -21.04 -10.36
C THR A 159 11.82 -21.84 -9.39
N ASP A 160 13.09 -21.44 -9.23
CA ASP A 160 14.04 -22.13 -8.38
C ASP A 160 14.17 -21.44 -7.01
N ARG A 161 13.89 -22.21 -5.96
CA ARG A 161 14.05 -21.77 -4.57
C ARG A 161 15.50 -21.35 -4.24
N HIS A 162 16.48 -21.93 -4.92
CA HIS A 162 17.92 -21.60 -4.73
C HIS A 162 18.28 -20.24 -5.32
N THR A 163 17.43 -19.66 -6.14
CA THR A 163 17.52 -18.29 -6.64
C THR A 163 16.70 -17.33 -5.80
N VAL A 164 15.45 -17.69 -5.49
CA VAL A 164 14.51 -16.81 -4.77
C VAL A 164 14.92 -16.64 -3.31
N LYS A 165 15.33 -17.70 -2.62
CA LYS A 165 15.71 -17.61 -1.20
C LYS A 165 16.92 -16.69 -0.96
N PRO A 166 18.07 -16.84 -1.67
CA PRO A 166 19.22 -15.95 -1.49
C PRO A 166 18.95 -14.51 -1.92
N TRP A 167 17.98 -14.28 -2.80
CA TRP A 167 17.62 -12.92 -3.22
C TRP A 167 17.12 -12.05 -2.05
N PHE A 168 16.51 -12.66 -1.02
CA PHE A 168 16.10 -11.98 0.20
C PHE A 168 17.27 -11.65 1.14
N ASP A 169 18.43 -12.30 1.00
CA ASP A 169 19.57 -12.09 1.87
C ASP A 169 20.07 -10.65 1.80
N GLY A 170 20.24 -10.03 2.95
CA GLY A 170 20.66 -8.63 3.08
C GLY A 170 19.58 -7.58 2.77
N LYS A 171 18.37 -8.00 2.37
CA LYS A 171 17.23 -7.11 2.14
C LYS A 171 16.24 -7.11 3.29
N ILE A 172 16.17 -8.21 4.02
CA ILE A 172 15.38 -8.38 5.24
C ILE A 172 16.25 -9.03 6.31
N ASP A 173 15.84 -8.92 7.57
CA ASP A 173 16.55 -9.38 8.76
C ASP A 173 16.21 -10.83 9.17
N PHE A 174 15.46 -11.54 8.33
CA PHE A 174 15.07 -12.94 8.53
C PHE A 174 15.17 -13.73 7.21
N ALA A 175 15.25 -15.05 7.32
CA ALA A 175 15.28 -15.93 6.15
C ALA A 175 13.87 -16.52 5.90
N PRO A 176 13.16 -16.11 4.84
CA PRO A 176 11.84 -16.68 4.55
C PRO A 176 11.97 -18.13 4.10
N PRO A 177 11.05 -19.02 4.53
CA PRO A 177 11.01 -20.39 4.06
C PRO A 177 10.46 -20.42 2.63
N VAL A 178 11.33 -20.62 1.65
CA VAL A 178 10.96 -20.78 0.24
C VAL A 178 10.85 -22.27 -0.07
N VAL A 179 9.66 -22.74 -0.43
CA VAL A 179 9.36 -24.14 -0.72
C VAL A 179 8.98 -24.30 -2.19
N ASP A 180 9.48 -25.34 -2.84
CA ASP A 180 9.04 -25.72 -4.17
C ASP A 180 7.82 -26.63 -4.09
N LEU A 181 6.71 -26.20 -4.67
CA LEU A 181 5.43 -26.93 -4.71
C LEU A 181 4.98 -27.22 -6.14
N ALA A 182 5.89 -27.21 -7.11
CA ALA A 182 5.57 -27.44 -8.52
C ALA A 182 4.91 -28.82 -8.74
N GLN A 183 5.39 -29.85 -8.05
CA GLN A 183 4.83 -31.21 -8.15
C GLN A 183 3.41 -31.33 -7.58
N GLN A 184 3.03 -30.42 -6.67
CA GLN A 184 1.69 -30.35 -6.08
C GLN A 184 0.74 -29.43 -6.86
N GLY A 185 1.20 -28.88 -7.99
CA GLY A 185 0.41 -28.01 -8.86
C GLY A 185 0.49 -26.51 -8.50
N TYR A 186 1.39 -26.13 -7.59
CA TYR A 186 1.61 -24.74 -7.16
C TYR A 186 3.06 -24.30 -7.43
N PRO A 187 3.48 -24.14 -8.69
CA PRO A 187 4.84 -23.72 -9.00
C PRO A 187 5.15 -22.36 -8.40
N LEU A 188 6.34 -22.21 -7.81
CA LEU A 188 6.91 -20.92 -7.47
C LEU A 188 7.20 -20.16 -8.77
N VAL A 189 6.87 -18.88 -8.84
CA VAL A 189 7.13 -18.02 -10.01
C VAL A 189 8.05 -16.85 -9.70
N GLY A 190 8.25 -16.54 -8.43
CA GLY A 190 9.17 -15.49 -8.03
C GLY A 190 8.99 -15.05 -6.60
N GLY A 191 9.62 -13.94 -6.27
CA GLY A 191 9.50 -13.29 -4.97
C GLY A 191 9.60 -11.78 -5.09
N ARG A 192 9.10 -11.06 -4.09
CA ARG A 192 9.24 -9.62 -3.93
C ARG A 192 9.32 -9.22 -2.47
N LEU A 193 9.76 -8.01 -2.24
CA LEU A 193 9.60 -7.35 -0.94
C LEU A 193 8.31 -6.53 -0.93
N ASP A 194 7.67 -6.48 0.22
CA ASP A 194 6.53 -5.60 0.46
C ASP A 194 6.66 -4.94 1.83
N TYR A 195 5.83 -3.95 2.09
CA TYR A 195 5.83 -3.22 3.36
C TYR A 195 4.40 -3.17 3.90
N LEU A 196 4.15 -3.93 4.97
CA LEU A 196 2.83 -4.11 5.55
C LEU A 196 2.89 -3.82 7.06
N ASN A 197 1.90 -3.11 7.55
CA ASN A 197 1.76 -2.79 8.97
C ASN A 197 3.06 -2.27 9.61
N GLY A 198 3.80 -1.39 8.89
CA GLY A 198 5.01 -0.77 9.40
C GLY A 198 6.27 -1.65 9.37
N ARG A 199 6.28 -2.78 8.65
CA ARG A 199 7.41 -3.71 8.55
C ARG A 199 7.64 -4.21 7.13
N SER A 200 8.88 -4.58 6.84
CA SER A 200 9.22 -5.29 5.60
C SER A 200 8.77 -6.74 5.69
N VAL A 201 8.16 -7.25 4.65
CA VAL A 201 7.66 -8.62 4.53
C VAL A 201 8.21 -9.29 3.28
N ALA A 202 8.51 -10.58 3.38
CA ALA A 202 8.84 -11.39 2.21
C ALA A 202 7.56 -11.88 1.55
N VAL A 203 7.48 -11.76 0.24
CA VAL A 203 6.36 -12.30 -0.54
C VAL A 203 6.89 -13.32 -1.52
N MET A 204 6.50 -14.57 -1.36
CA MET A 204 6.70 -15.61 -2.36
C MET A 204 5.45 -15.67 -3.24
N VAL A 205 5.66 -15.67 -4.53
CA VAL A 205 4.58 -15.73 -5.51
C VAL A 205 4.51 -17.12 -6.09
N TYR A 206 3.43 -17.79 -5.83
CA TYR A 206 3.07 -19.09 -6.42
C TYR A 206 1.98 -18.90 -7.48
N ARG A 207 1.72 -19.93 -8.23
CA ARG A 207 0.64 -19.93 -9.23
C ARG A 207 -0.16 -21.23 -9.15
N TYR A 208 -1.48 -21.09 -9.19
CA TYR A 208 -2.38 -22.18 -9.44
C TYR A 208 -3.11 -21.93 -10.77
N LYS A 209 -2.77 -22.69 -11.82
CA LYS A 209 -3.25 -22.41 -13.20
C LYS A 209 -2.95 -20.97 -13.63
N LEU A 210 -3.98 -20.12 -13.75
CA LEU A 210 -3.85 -18.70 -14.08
C LEU A 210 -3.92 -17.77 -12.84
N HIS A 211 -4.21 -18.33 -11.66
CA HIS A 211 -4.41 -17.58 -10.43
C HIS A 211 -3.10 -17.45 -9.65
N PRO A 212 -2.61 -16.24 -9.40
CA PRO A 212 -1.46 -16.02 -8.52
C PRO A 212 -1.87 -16.22 -7.06
N ILE A 213 -0.98 -16.83 -6.28
CA ILE A 213 -1.09 -16.96 -4.84
C ILE A 213 0.08 -16.21 -4.22
N ASN A 214 -0.18 -15.10 -3.55
CA ASN A 214 0.83 -14.34 -2.83
C ASN A 214 0.92 -14.85 -1.39
N LEU A 215 2.07 -15.40 -1.04
CA LEU A 215 2.39 -15.84 0.31
C LEU A 215 3.28 -14.82 1.01
N TYR A 216 2.71 -14.06 1.93
CA TYR A 216 3.39 -13.07 2.76
C TYR A 216 3.93 -13.76 4.01
N VAL A 217 5.19 -13.50 4.34
CA VAL A 217 5.87 -14.12 5.50
C VAL A 217 6.68 -13.07 6.24
N TRP A 218 6.57 -13.09 7.58
CA TRP A 218 7.39 -12.28 8.48
C TRP A 218 7.51 -12.94 9.85
N PRO A 219 8.53 -12.59 10.67
CA PRO A 219 8.65 -13.09 12.03
C PRO A 219 7.45 -12.72 12.91
N GLY A 220 6.97 -13.65 13.69
CA GLY A 220 5.87 -13.48 14.63
C GLY A 220 6.06 -14.26 15.91
N ASN A 221 5.42 -13.80 16.99
CA ASN A 221 5.49 -14.45 18.30
C ASN A 221 4.36 -15.45 18.55
N ASP A 222 3.44 -15.58 17.60
CA ASP A 222 2.26 -16.42 17.77
C ASP A 222 2.62 -17.89 17.60
N ALA A 223 2.55 -18.64 18.70
CA ALA A 223 2.81 -20.07 18.71
C ALA A 223 1.59 -20.83 18.16
N GLY A 224 1.68 -21.29 16.91
CA GLY A 224 0.85 -22.37 16.42
C GLY A 224 -0.62 -22.01 16.12
N VAL A 225 -0.88 -20.88 15.48
CA VAL A 225 -2.24 -20.61 14.97
C VAL A 225 -2.55 -21.58 13.82
N THR A 226 -3.67 -22.28 13.94
CA THR A 226 -4.19 -23.14 12.86
C THR A 226 -4.67 -22.29 11.68
N PRO A 227 -4.52 -22.74 10.44
CA PRO A 227 -5.02 -22.02 9.28
C PRO A 227 -6.51 -21.71 9.42
N HIS A 228 -6.86 -20.46 9.16
CA HIS A 228 -8.22 -20.01 9.07
C HIS A 228 -8.39 -19.28 7.73
N VAL A 229 -9.30 -19.80 6.90
CA VAL A 229 -9.61 -19.24 5.59
C VAL A 229 -10.85 -18.35 5.71
N TYR A 230 -10.84 -17.21 5.05
CA TYR A 230 -11.97 -16.32 4.95
C TYR A 230 -11.92 -15.54 3.64
N GLU A 231 -13.04 -15.01 3.23
CA GLU A 231 -13.19 -14.23 2.01
C GLU A 231 -13.27 -12.72 2.32
N ARG A 232 -12.60 -11.92 1.54
CA ARG A 232 -12.70 -10.46 1.58
C ARG A 232 -12.57 -9.85 0.19
N GLN A 233 -13.51 -9.01 -0.19
CA GLN A 233 -13.52 -8.30 -1.48
C GLN A 233 -13.39 -9.24 -2.70
N GLY A 234 -13.88 -10.47 -2.59
CA GLY A 234 -13.78 -11.48 -3.65
C GLY A 234 -12.44 -12.22 -3.72
N TYR A 235 -11.54 -12.00 -2.74
CA TYR A 235 -10.29 -12.74 -2.57
C TYR A 235 -10.40 -13.69 -1.38
N HIS A 236 -9.79 -14.87 -1.51
CA HIS A 236 -9.62 -15.80 -0.41
C HIS A 236 -8.30 -15.53 0.29
N LEU A 237 -8.37 -15.42 1.61
CA LEU A 237 -7.23 -15.18 2.48
C LEU A 237 -7.11 -16.32 3.49
N ALA A 238 -5.88 -16.66 3.82
CA ALA A 238 -5.61 -17.59 4.90
C ALA A 238 -4.49 -17.07 5.79
N HIS A 239 -4.66 -17.22 7.11
CA HIS A 239 -3.66 -16.85 8.10
C HIS A 239 -3.31 -18.04 8.96
N TRP A 240 -2.03 -18.25 9.21
CA TRP A 240 -1.50 -19.19 10.20
C TRP A 240 -0.14 -18.77 10.69
N SER A 241 0.31 -19.35 11.80
CA SER A 241 1.67 -19.19 12.28
C SER A 241 2.34 -20.54 12.51
N ALA A 242 3.62 -20.64 12.17
CA ALA A 242 4.43 -21.83 12.36
C ALA A 242 5.91 -21.46 12.44
N ALA A 243 6.69 -22.16 13.27
CA ALA A 243 8.14 -22.00 13.39
C ALA A 243 8.60 -20.53 13.62
N GLY A 244 7.83 -19.76 14.39
CA GLY A 244 8.16 -18.36 14.69
C GLY A 244 7.91 -17.39 13.54
N MET A 245 7.17 -17.81 12.52
CA MET A 245 6.79 -16.99 11.37
C MET A 245 5.27 -16.89 11.26
N ASN A 246 4.79 -15.72 10.84
CA ASN A 246 3.42 -15.50 10.40
C ASN A 246 3.33 -15.68 8.89
N TYR A 247 2.28 -16.33 8.46
CA TYR A 247 1.99 -16.62 7.06
C TYR A 247 0.61 -16.09 6.71
N TRP A 248 0.54 -15.36 5.62
CA TRP A 248 -0.70 -14.91 5.01
C TRP A 248 -0.68 -15.28 3.53
N ALA A 249 -1.65 -16.04 3.09
CA ALA A 249 -1.83 -16.35 1.68
C ALA A 249 -3.04 -15.60 1.14
N VAL A 250 -2.91 -14.99 -0.04
CA VAL A 250 -3.98 -14.24 -0.70
C VAL A 250 -4.05 -14.67 -2.16
N THR A 251 -5.25 -14.95 -2.65
CA THR A 251 -5.51 -15.39 -4.03
C THR A 251 -6.94 -15.09 -4.46
N ASP A 252 -7.14 -15.00 -5.77
CA ASP A 252 -8.46 -14.99 -6.43
C ASP A 252 -8.95 -16.40 -6.81
N ALA A 253 -8.13 -17.44 -6.55
CA ALA A 253 -8.57 -18.85 -6.69
C ALA A 253 -9.58 -19.19 -5.58
N GLY A 254 -10.34 -20.29 -5.76
CA GLY A 254 -11.33 -20.72 -4.79
C GLY A 254 -10.75 -21.18 -3.45
N GLU A 255 -11.62 -21.29 -2.44
CA GLU A 255 -11.23 -21.71 -1.08
C GLU A 255 -10.56 -23.10 -1.06
N ALA A 256 -11.09 -24.05 -1.82
CA ALA A 256 -10.53 -25.41 -1.90
C ALA A 256 -9.10 -25.44 -2.46
N GLU A 257 -8.81 -24.58 -3.43
CA GLU A 257 -7.48 -24.43 -4.03
C GLU A 257 -6.49 -23.80 -3.05
N LEU A 258 -6.94 -22.82 -2.27
CA LEU A 258 -6.14 -22.21 -1.22
C LEU A 258 -5.85 -23.21 -0.09
N ASP A 259 -6.84 -23.98 0.35
CA ASP A 259 -6.65 -25.04 1.35
C ASP A 259 -5.68 -26.12 0.87
N GLY A 260 -5.76 -26.51 -0.39
CA GLY A 260 -4.81 -27.44 -1.03
C GLY A 260 -3.38 -26.89 -1.02
N PHE A 261 -3.21 -25.60 -1.32
CA PHE A 261 -1.92 -24.92 -1.25
C PHE A 261 -1.35 -24.92 0.17
N ILE A 262 -2.15 -24.52 1.17
CA ILE A 262 -1.74 -24.48 2.58
C ILE A 262 -1.32 -25.84 3.07
N THR A 263 -2.10 -26.87 2.76
CA THR A 263 -1.82 -28.26 3.15
C THR A 263 -0.49 -28.73 2.56
N SER A 264 -0.27 -28.46 1.26
CA SER A 264 0.97 -28.79 0.57
C SER A 264 2.18 -28.05 1.15
N LEU A 265 2.03 -26.75 1.43
CA LEU A 265 3.10 -25.93 2.00
C LEU A 265 3.49 -26.42 3.40
N ARG A 266 2.52 -26.70 4.27
CA ARG A 266 2.77 -27.18 5.64
C ARG A 266 3.40 -28.55 5.69
N ALA A 267 3.02 -29.46 4.79
CA ALA A 267 3.63 -30.79 4.70
C ALA A 267 5.13 -30.71 4.38
N HIS A 268 5.55 -29.74 3.54
CA HIS A 268 6.95 -29.56 3.16
C HIS A 268 7.77 -28.70 4.15
N SER A 269 7.12 -27.87 4.95
CA SER A 269 7.81 -27.08 5.98
C SER A 269 8.09 -27.85 7.26
N ALA A 270 7.46 -29.02 7.45
CA ALA A 270 7.66 -29.92 8.59
C ALA A 270 8.75 -30.98 8.35
N SER A 271 9.31 -31.07 7.13
CA SER A 271 10.40 -31.96 6.74
C SER A 271 11.73 -31.26 6.80
#